data_7f417658dd5a4cd5d45dcf2412e9575f
#
_entry.id   7f417658dd5a4cd5d45dcf2412e9575f
#
_cell.length_a   1.000
_cell.length_b   1.000
_cell.length_c   1.000
_cell.angle_alpha   90.00
_cell.angle_beta   90.00
_cell.angle_gamma   90.00
#
_symmetry.space_group_name_H-M   'P 1'
#
loop_
_entity.id
_entity.type
_entity.pdbx_description
1 polymer ?
#
loop_
_entity_poly.entity_id
_entity_poly.type
_entity_poly.pdbx_seq_one_letter_code
_entity_poly.pdbx_strand_id
1 'polypeptide(L)' 'MSEKTSKMVLKYHYDRMEKSTRLRLRDEFLRRSGMSLITFYDKLRKDSFKPLERELYENIFIIQQN' A
#
# COMPACT_ATOMS: atom_id res chain seq x y z
N MET A 1 10.26 -19.13 -9.94
CA MET A 1 10.42 -18.48 -9.85
C MET A 1 10.38 -17.17 -10.19
N SER A 2 10.54 -16.88 -11.04
CA SER A 2 10.65 -15.53 -11.46
C SER A 2 9.34 -14.79 -11.56
N GLU A 3 8.29 -15.47 -11.61
CA GLU A 3 7.04 -14.78 -11.75
C GLU A 3 6.76 -13.93 -10.53
N LYS A 4 7.39 -14.23 -9.45
CA LYS A 4 7.17 -13.40 -8.30
C LYS A 4 7.72 -12.03 -8.47
N THR A 5 8.69 -11.87 -9.30
CA THR A 5 9.34 -10.60 -9.43
C THR A 5 8.52 -9.57 -10.18
N SER A 6 7.48 -10.00 -10.88
CA SER A 6 6.68 -9.06 -11.61
C SER A 6 5.71 -8.30 -10.71
N LYS A 7 5.61 -8.69 -9.44
CA LYS A 7 4.66 -8.08 -8.56
C LYS A 7 5.36 -7.50 -7.35
N MET A 8 5.22 -6.19 -7.18
CA MET A 8 5.88 -5.52 -6.07
C MET A 8 5.21 -5.89 -4.76
N VAL A 9 6.03 -6.13 -3.74
CA VAL A 9 5.54 -6.35 -2.40
C VAL A 9 5.29 -4.99 -1.78
N LEU A 10 4.05 -4.69 -1.48
CA LEU A 10 3.68 -3.34 -1.06
C LEU A 10 4.32 -2.94 0.26
N LYS A 11 4.47 -3.88 1.19
CA LYS A 11 5.11 -3.56 2.45
C LYS A 11 6.54 -3.08 2.26
N TYR A 12 7.24 -3.70 1.33
CA TYR A 12 8.59 -3.30 1.04
C TYR A 12 8.65 -1.88 0.51
N HIS A 13 7.74 -1.56 -0.39
CA HIS A 13 7.63 -0.22 -0.92
C HIS A 13 7.28 0.77 0.18
N TYR A 14 6.31 0.41 1.01
CA TYR A 14 5.83 1.28 2.09
C TYR A 14 6.96 1.61 3.07
N ASP A 15 7.72 0.59 3.47
CA ASP A 15 8.76 0.77 4.46
C ASP A 15 9.90 1.66 3.97
N ARG A 16 10.06 1.77 2.66
CA ARG A 16 11.14 2.57 2.09
C ARG A 16 10.77 4.02 1.86
N MET A 17 9.53 4.37 2.09
CA MET A 17 9.10 5.74 1.87
C MET A 17 9.51 6.63 3.04
N GLU A 18 9.66 7.92 2.75
CA GLU A 18 9.94 8.90 3.77
C GLU A 18 8.76 8.95 4.74
N LYS A 19 9.05 9.07 6.04
CA LYS A 19 8.04 8.85 7.05
C LYS A 19 6.83 9.78 6.95
N SER A 20 7.06 11.07 6.81
CA SER A 20 5.93 12.00 6.81
C SER A 20 5.05 11.80 5.59
N THR A 21 5.65 11.54 4.45
CA THR A 21 4.90 11.27 3.23
C THR A 21 4.13 9.97 3.37
N ARG A 22 4.79 8.95 3.91
CA ARG A 22 4.17 7.64 4.08
C ARG A 22 2.92 7.73 4.95
N LEU A 23 3.01 8.44 6.06
CA LEU A 23 1.88 8.52 6.97
C LEU A 23 0.72 9.33 6.38
N ARG A 24 1.04 10.38 5.63
CA ARG A 24 0.02 11.17 4.98
C ARG A 24 -0.73 10.37 3.94
N LEU A 25 0.01 9.60 3.14
CA LEU A 25 -0.62 8.78 2.11
C LEU A 25 -1.37 7.60 2.72
N ARG A 26 -0.87 7.07 3.83
CA ARG A 26 -1.59 6.02 4.54
C ARG A 26 -2.96 6.54 4.97
N ASP A 27 -3.01 7.73 5.54
CA ASP A 27 -4.28 8.28 6.01
C ASP A 27 -5.23 8.50 4.84
N GLU A 28 -4.70 8.92 3.70
CA GLU A 28 -5.52 9.08 2.50
C GLU A 28 -6.09 7.73 2.06
N PHE A 29 -5.28 6.70 2.08
CA PHE A 29 -5.72 5.37 1.70
C PHE A 29 -6.82 4.87 2.64
N LEU A 30 -6.63 5.06 3.94
CA LEU A 30 -7.63 4.61 4.91
C LEU A 30 -8.96 5.35 4.69
N ARG A 31 -8.88 6.63 4.42
CA ARG A 31 -10.09 7.40 4.21
C ARG A 31 -10.83 6.95 2.97
N ARG A 32 -10.11 6.68 1.89
CA ARG A 32 -10.76 6.28 0.65
C ARG A 32 -11.27 4.85 0.68
N SER A 33 -10.54 3.97 1.35
CA SER A 33 -10.93 2.56 1.37
C SER A 33 -11.93 2.23 2.46
N GLY A 34 -12.02 3.08 3.47
CA GLY A 34 -12.84 2.76 4.64
C GLY A 34 -12.21 1.73 5.54
N MET A 35 -10.94 1.38 5.30
CA MET A 35 -10.27 0.35 6.06
C MET A 35 -9.74 0.90 7.37
N SER A 36 -9.72 0.08 8.41
CA SER A 36 -9.15 0.50 9.67
C SER A 36 -7.63 0.41 9.62
N LEU A 37 -6.98 1.14 10.52
CA LEU A 37 -5.53 1.14 10.57
C LEU A 37 -4.98 -0.26 10.85
N ILE A 38 -5.62 -0.97 11.77
CA ILE A 38 -5.17 -2.31 12.12
C ILE A 38 -5.27 -3.24 10.92
N THR A 39 -6.39 -3.18 10.22
CA THR A 39 -6.58 -4.00 9.04
C THR A 39 -5.57 -3.67 7.96
N PHE A 40 -5.29 -2.38 7.77
CA PHE A 40 -4.32 -1.96 6.78
C PHE A 40 -2.95 -2.59 7.06
N TYR A 41 -2.45 -2.46 8.29
CA TYR A 41 -1.14 -3.01 8.60
C TYR A 41 -1.12 -4.52 8.53
N ASP A 42 -2.22 -5.17 8.90
CA ASP A 42 -2.28 -6.62 8.80
C ASP A 42 -2.20 -7.09 7.36
N LYS A 43 -2.95 -6.45 6.48
CA LYS A 43 -2.92 -6.81 5.07
C LYS A 43 -1.59 -6.47 4.42
N LEU A 44 -1.00 -5.36 4.84
CA LEU A 44 0.29 -4.96 4.31
C LEU A 44 1.36 -5.99 4.70
N ARG A 45 1.34 -6.43 5.97
CA ARG A 45 2.31 -7.40 6.44
C ARG A 45 2.14 -8.74 5.74
N LYS A 46 0.89 -9.15 5.50
CA LYS A 46 0.61 -10.45 4.90
C LYS A 46 0.54 -10.40 3.38
N ASP A 47 0.65 -9.22 2.80
CA ASP A 47 0.50 -9.02 1.35
C ASP A 47 -0.83 -9.59 0.89
N SER A 48 -1.89 -9.25 1.62
CA SER A 48 -3.20 -9.83 1.36
C SER A 48 -4.23 -8.79 0.92
N PHE A 49 -3.82 -7.70 0.33
CA PHE A 49 -4.76 -6.73 -0.23
C PHE A 49 -5.54 -7.37 -1.37
N LYS A 50 -6.82 -7.07 -1.42
CA LYS A 50 -7.64 -7.49 -2.53
C LYS A 50 -7.26 -6.68 -3.77
N PRO A 51 -7.59 -7.18 -4.98
CA PRO A 51 -7.18 -6.48 -6.20
C PRO A 51 -7.56 -5.01 -6.23
N LEU A 52 -8.77 -4.66 -5.82
CA LEU A 52 -9.17 -3.25 -5.82
C LEU A 52 -8.43 -2.45 -4.76
N GLU A 53 -8.14 -3.07 -3.63
CA GLU A 53 -7.38 -2.40 -2.58
C GLU A 53 -5.95 -2.15 -3.03
N ARG A 54 -5.36 -3.12 -3.71
CA ARG A 54 -4.03 -2.96 -4.23
C ARG A 54 -3.99 -1.86 -5.29
N GLU A 55 -4.98 -1.82 -6.13
CA GLU A 55 -5.06 -0.78 -7.15
C GLU A 55 -5.14 0.60 -6.51
N LEU A 56 -5.93 0.74 -5.46
CA LEU A 56 -6.04 2.00 -4.75
C LEU A 56 -4.70 2.39 -4.12
N TYR A 57 -4.00 1.42 -3.54
CA TYR A 57 -2.68 1.69 -2.97
C TYR A 57 -1.75 2.21 -4.06
N GLU A 58 -1.75 1.55 -5.21
CA GLU A 58 -0.85 1.95 -6.28
C GLU A 58 -1.18 3.35 -6.78
N ASN A 59 -2.45 3.68 -6.87
CA ASN A 59 -2.83 5.01 -7.30
C ASN A 59 -2.38 6.08 -6.32
N ILE A 60 -2.52 5.84 -5.04
CA ILE A 60 -2.20 6.84 -4.04
C ILE A 60 -0.70 6.92 -3.77
N PHE A 61 -0.06 5.77 -3.61
CA PHE A 61 1.33 5.75 -3.15
C PHE A 61 2.36 5.77 -4.25
N ILE A 62 1.97 5.33 -5.44
CA ILE A 62 2.94 5.19 -6.52
C ILE A 62 2.66 6.14 -7.65
N ILE A 63 1.48 6.05 -8.21
CA ILE A 63 1.16 6.84 -9.42
C ILE A 63 1.07 8.33 -9.10
N GLN A 64 0.41 8.69 -8.02
CA GLN A 64 0.24 10.10 -7.69
C GLN A 64 1.53 10.76 -7.21
N GLN A 65 2.52 9.96 -6.86
CA GLN A 65 3.79 10.52 -6.43
C GLN A 65 4.67 10.95 -7.59
N ASN A 66 4.35 10.50 -8.77
CA ASN A 66 5.09 10.94 -9.94
C ASN A 66 4.54 12.27 -10.44
#